data_ab2801bcf92386ff750aeac2bfaf8068
#
_entry.id   ab2801bcf92386ff750aeac2bfaf8068
#
_cell.length_a   1.000
_cell.length_b   1.000
_cell.length_c   1.000
_cell.angle_alpha   90.00
_cell.angle_beta   90.00
_cell.angle_gamma   90.00
#
_symmetry.space_group_name_H-M   'P 1'
#
loop_
_entity.id
_entity.type
_entity.pdbx_description
1 polymer ?
#
loop_
_entity_poly.entity_id
_entity_poly.type
_entity_poly.pdbx_seq_one_letter_code
_entity_poly.pdbx_strand_id
1 'polypeptide(L)'
;MRTRTILPSLAVFLAGVAVGIAADANMGTWKLNEAKSKIGAGATKNHTVVYAAAGDDVKITVDGINAEGKPVHHEWTGKYDGKDYPMTGDPISAARSYKKVDDRTLEFTAKKGGKATVTGRVVLSADGKSRTVTSSATDAKGKKIESTAVYDKQ
;
A
#
# COMPACT_ATOMS: atom_id res chain seq x y z
N MET A 1 -75.21 -5.35 -17.18
CA MET A 1 -73.94 -6.05 -17.21
C MET A 1 -72.82 -5.00 -17.25
N ARG A 2 -72.12 -4.86 -16.14
CA ARG A 2 -70.95 -3.92 -16.06
C ARG A 2 -69.63 -4.74 -16.10
N THR A 3 -68.95 -4.62 -17.24
CA THR A 3 -67.64 -5.27 -17.45
C THR A 3 -66.57 -4.48 -16.71
N ARG A 4 -65.91 -5.07 -15.71
CA ARG A 4 -64.76 -4.49 -15.02
C ARG A 4 -63.49 -4.92 -15.75
N THR A 5 -62.82 -3.95 -16.38
CA THR A 5 -61.51 -4.13 -16.98
C THR A 5 -60.46 -4.05 -15.87
N ILE A 6 -59.75 -5.13 -15.66
CA ILE A 6 -58.61 -5.19 -14.74
C ILE A 6 -57.35 -4.88 -15.56
N LEU A 7 -56.68 -3.77 -15.25
CA LEU A 7 -55.37 -3.45 -15.78
C LEU A 7 -54.31 -4.18 -14.95
N PRO A 8 -53.36 -4.88 -15.55
CA PRO A 8 -52.23 -5.42 -14.81
C PRO A 8 -51.18 -4.32 -14.54
N SER A 9 -50.91 -4.07 -13.28
CA SER A 9 -49.80 -3.21 -12.87
C SER A 9 -48.48 -3.88 -13.21
N LEU A 10 -47.73 -3.29 -14.14
CA LEU A 10 -46.36 -3.70 -14.48
C LEU A 10 -45.42 -3.15 -13.40
N ALA A 11 -45.02 -4.00 -12.46
CA ALA A 11 -43.97 -3.66 -11.50
C ALA A 11 -42.60 -3.73 -12.20
N VAL A 12 -42.03 -2.58 -12.48
CA VAL A 12 -40.66 -2.46 -12.97
C VAL A 12 -39.73 -2.65 -11.77
N PHE A 13 -39.11 -3.82 -11.64
CA PHE A 13 -37.98 -4.06 -10.73
C PHE A 13 -36.76 -3.38 -11.33
N LEU A 14 -36.40 -2.22 -10.82
CA LEU A 14 -35.05 -1.65 -11.00
C LEU A 14 -34.05 -2.49 -10.16
N ALA A 15 -33.42 -3.45 -10.80
CA ALA A 15 -32.24 -4.09 -10.24
C ALA A 15 -31.10 -3.06 -10.19
N GLY A 16 -30.91 -2.43 -9.04
CA GLY A 16 -29.76 -1.59 -8.78
C GLY A 16 -28.51 -2.45 -8.83
N VAL A 17 -27.71 -2.30 -9.89
CA VAL A 17 -26.35 -2.84 -9.93
C VAL A 17 -25.55 -2.06 -8.91
N ALA A 18 -25.38 -2.60 -7.71
CA ALA A 18 -24.38 -2.13 -6.77
C ALA A 18 -23.02 -2.39 -7.42
N VAL A 19 -22.42 -1.36 -8.01
CA VAL A 19 -21.01 -1.38 -8.38
C VAL A 19 -20.25 -1.39 -7.06
N GLY A 20 -19.97 -2.59 -6.55
CA GLY A 20 -19.07 -2.76 -5.43
C GLY A 20 -17.71 -2.24 -5.86
N ILE A 21 -17.29 -1.11 -5.30
CA ILE A 21 -15.90 -0.68 -5.38
C ILE A 21 -15.12 -1.80 -4.70
N ALA A 22 -14.36 -2.57 -5.48
CA ALA A 22 -13.50 -3.61 -4.94
C ALA A 22 -12.59 -2.94 -3.89
N ALA A 23 -12.69 -3.38 -2.63
CA ALA A 23 -11.86 -2.84 -1.56
C ALA A 23 -10.39 -3.04 -1.95
N ASP A 24 -9.55 -2.01 -1.72
CA ASP A 24 -8.11 -2.12 -1.96
C ASP A 24 -7.55 -3.26 -1.12
N ALA A 25 -7.04 -4.29 -1.77
CA ALA A 25 -6.51 -5.48 -1.12
C ALA A 25 -5.27 -5.19 -0.24
N ASN A 26 -4.62 -4.03 -0.42
CA ASN A 26 -3.54 -3.56 0.44
C ASN A 26 -4.00 -3.09 1.82
N MET A 27 -5.29 -2.72 1.98
CA MET A 27 -5.82 -2.22 3.25
C MET A 27 -5.66 -3.24 4.38
N GLY A 28 -5.41 -2.75 5.57
CA GLY A 28 -5.24 -3.53 6.80
C GLY A 28 -3.85 -3.45 7.38
N THR A 29 -3.59 -4.30 8.36
CA THR A 29 -2.32 -4.39 9.09
C THR A 29 -1.49 -5.53 8.56
N TRP A 30 -0.21 -5.26 8.34
CA TRP A 30 0.78 -6.19 7.82
C TRP A 30 1.93 -6.32 8.81
N LYS A 31 2.27 -7.55 9.18
CA LYS A 31 3.39 -7.87 10.06
C LYS A 31 4.51 -8.55 9.28
N LEU A 32 5.74 -8.11 9.55
CA LEU A 32 6.94 -8.70 8.94
C LEU A 32 7.09 -10.16 9.34
N ASN A 33 7.23 -11.02 8.34
CA ASN A 33 7.62 -12.41 8.51
C ASN A 33 9.14 -12.49 8.35
N GLU A 34 9.86 -12.44 9.46
CA GLU A 34 11.33 -12.41 9.44
C GLU A 34 11.94 -13.68 8.81
N ALA A 35 11.32 -14.84 9.05
CA ALA A 35 11.81 -16.11 8.52
C ALA A 35 11.77 -16.19 6.98
N LYS A 36 10.88 -15.44 6.36
CA LYS A 36 10.72 -15.37 4.90
C LYS A 36 11.37 -14.14 4.27
N SER A 37 11.95 -13.27 5.10
CA SER A 37 12.50 -11.97 4.67
C SER A 37 14.02 -11.98 4.63
N LYS A 38 14.58 -11.18 3.72
CA LYS A 38 16.00 -10.89 3.62
C LYS A 38 16.20 -9.37 3.59
N ILE A 39 16.46 -8.80 4.73
CA ILE A 39 16.69 -7.37 4.89
C ILE A 39 18.17 -7.08 4.69
N GLY A 40 18.48 -6.17 3.78
CA GLY A 40 19.87 -5.78 3.49
C GLY A 40 20.54 -5.13 4.69
N ALA A 41 21.82 -5.40 4.87
CA ALA A 41 22.60 -4.81 5.94
C ALA A 41 22.59 -3.28 5.84
N GLY A 42 22.20 -2.59 6.89
CA GLY A 42 22.04 -1.13 6.94
C GLY A 42 20.65 -0.62 6.53
N ALA A 43 19.74 -1.50 6.07
CA ALA A 43 18.36 -1.11 5.80
C ALA A 43 17.51 -1.09 7.08
N THR A 44 16.50 -0.24 7.08
CA THR A 44 15.47 -0.24 8.13
C THR A 44 14.62 -1.50 8.03
N LYS A 45 14.38 -2.15 9.18
CA LYS A 45 13.48 -3.28 9.31
C LYS A 45 12.08 -2.76 9.73
N ASN A 46 11.16 -2.71 8.80
CA ASN A 46 9.79 -2.30 9.03
C ASN A 46 8.97 -3.48 9.57
N HIS A 47 8.63 -3.48 10.87
CA HIS A 47 7.93 -4.59 11.51
C HIS A 47 6.44 -4.59 11.22
N THR A 48 5.84 -3.41 11.22
CA THR A 48 4.40 -3.24 11.08
C THR A 48 4.12 -2.17 10.05
N VAL A 49 3.24 -2.48 9.11
CA VAL A 49 2.77 -1.53 8.11
C VAL A 49 1.25 -1.56 8.10
N VAL A 50 0.63 -0.39 8.24
CA VAL A 50 -0.83 -0.24 8.24
C VAL A 50 -1.25 0.60 7.05
N TYR A 51 -2.18 0.10 6.26
CA TYR A 51 -2.86 0.82 5.19
C TYR A 51 -4.30 1.10 5.63
N ALA A 52 -4.69 2.35 5.66
CA ALA A 52 -6.03 2.78 6.05
C ALA A 52 -6.60 3.80 5.07
N ALA A 53 -7.91 3.80 4.90
CA ALA A 53 -8.58 4.83 4.13
C ALA A 53 -8.49 6.19 4.86
N ALA A 54 -8.22 7.26 4.12
CA ALA A 54 -8.17 8.64 4.60
C ALA A 54 -8.92 9.53 3.62
N GLY A 55 -10.26 9.51 3.68
CA GLY A 55 -11.13 10.08 2.63
C GLY A 55 -10.90 9.37 1.30
N ASP A 56 -10.56 10.12 0.26
CA ASP A 56 -10.21 9.58 -1.07
C ASP A 56 -8.75 9.14 -1.19
N ASP A 57 -7.97 9.34 -0.14
CA ASP A 57 -6.56 8.98 -0.06
C ASP A 57 -6.36 7.70 0.74
N VAL A 58 -5.14 7.18 0.69
CA VAL A 58 -4.66 6.08 1.53
C VAL A 58 -3.64 6.64 2.49
N LYS A 59 -3.81 6.36 3.78
CA LYS A 59 -2.79 6.60 4.80
C LYS A 59 -1.98 5.32 5.02
N ILE A 60 -0.67 5.43 4.96
CA ILE A 60 0.27 4.34 5.26
C ILE A 60 1.10 4.76 6.48
N THR A 61 1.06 3.93 7.51
CA THR A 61 1.86 4.10 8.72
C THR A 61 2.84 2.94 8.83
N VAL A 62 4.09 3.23 9.14
CA VAL A 62 5.15 2.23 9.24
C VAL A 62 5.88 2.37 10.55
N ASP A 63 5.99 1.28 11.29
CA ASP A 63 6.79 1.14 12.49
C ASP A 63 7.88 0.10 12.28
N GLY A 64 9.09 0.42 12.72
CA GLY A 64 10.24 -0.47 12.55
C GLY A 64 11.41 -0.10 13.43
N ILE A 65 12.57 -0.62 13.08
CA ILE A 65 13.86 -0.26 13.66
C ILE A 65 14.87 0.04 12.55
N ASN A 66 15.74 1.00 12.78
CA ASN A 66 16.84 1.30 11.87
C ASN A 66 18.04 0.34 12.08
N ALA A 67 19.12 0.55 11.32
CA ALA A 67 20.32 -0.27 11.40
C ALA A 67 20.99 -0.25 12.78
N GLU A 68 20.80 0.82 13.56
CA GLU A 68 21.33 0.99 14.92
C GLU A 68 20.39 0.42 16.01
N GLY A 69 19.28 -0.22 15.61
CA GLY A 69 18.29 -0.78 16.53
C GLY A 69 17.34 0.25 17.16
N LYS A 70 17.35 1.50 16.68
CA LYS A 70 16.47 2.56 17.19
C LYS A 70 15.10 2.50 16.52
N PRO A 71 14.01 2.74 17.28
CA PRO A 71 12.67 2.80 16.70
C PRO A 71 12.57 3.88 15.60
N VAL A 72 11.87 3.53 14.53
CA VAL A 72 11.47 4.47 13.48
C VAL A 72 9.97 4.38 13.26
N HIS A 73 9.37 5.53 13.02
CA HIS A 73 7.96 5.66 12.70
C HIS A 73 7.83 6.67 11.57
N HIS A 74 7.19 6.27 10.48
CA HIS A 74 6.91 7.20 9.40
C HIS A 74 5.49 7.04 8.85
N GLU A 75 4.98 8.13 8.29
CA GLU A 75 3.64 8.20 7.72
C GLU A 75 3.68 8.79 6.32
N TRP A 76 2.76 8.33 5.51
CA TRP A 76 2.49 8.83 4.17
C TRP A 76 0.98 8.85 3.93
N THR A 77 0.50 9.89 3.23
CA THR A 77 -0.91 9.97 2.81
C THR A 77 -0.95 10.46 1.36
N GLY A 78 -1.68 9.76 0.51
CA GLY A 78 -1.80 10.11 -0.90
C GLY A 78 -2.57 9.07 -1.72
N LYS A 79 -2.40 9.14 -3.03
CA LYS A 79 -3.05 8.25 -4.01
C LYS A 79 -2.00 7.37 -4.71
N TYR A 80 -2.46 6.27 -5.30
CA TYR A 80 -1.61 5.40 -6.14
C TYR A 80 -1.53 5.89 -7.60
N ASP A 81 -1.34 7.17 -7.81
CA ASP A 81 -1.38 7.85 -9.11
C ASP A 81 0.01 8.17 -9.69
N GLY A 82 1.07 7.75 -9.00
CA GLY A 82 2.45 7.98 -9.40
C GLY A 82 2.98 9.38 -9.07
N LYS A 83 2.18 10.24 -8.45
CA LYS A 83 2.63 11.56 -7.98
C LYS A 83 3.34 11.46 -6.64
N ASP A 84 4.24 12.41 -6.39
CA ASP A 84 4.92 12.52 -5.11
C ASP A 84 3.99 13.17 -4.08
N TYR A 85 3.84 12.52 -2.92
CA TYR A 85 3.17 13.04 -1.75
C TYR A 85 4.15 13.13 -0.58
N PRO A 86 3.99 14.10 0.31
CA PRO A 86 4.86 14.23 1.49
C PRO A 86 4.84 12.98 2.37
N MET A 87 5.98 12.63 2.92
CA MET A 87 6.08 11.67 4.01
C MET A 87 6.82 12.28 5.19
N THR A 88 6.52 11.82 6.38
CA THR A 88 7.09 12.30 7.63
C THR A 88 7.75 11.17 8.41
N GLY A 89 8.74 11.51 9.24
CA GLY A 89 9.40 10.57 10.14
C GLY A 89 10.50 9.72 9.51
N ASP A 90 10.70 9.74 8.19
CA ASP A 90 11.79 9.03 7.53
C ASP A 90 13.01 9.95 7.40
N PRO A 91 14.16 9.61 7.99
CA PRO A 91 15.34 10.47 7.95
C PRO A 91 15.98 10.60 6.56
N ILE A 92 15.73 9.63 5.67
CA ILE A 92 16.34 9.57 4.34
C ILE A 92 15.40 9.95 3.21
N SER A 93 14.11 10.17 3.51
CA SER A 93 13.11 10.49 2.49
C SER A 93 12.12 11.54 3.00
N ALA A 94 11.69 12.45 2.14
CA ALA A 94 10.73 13.51 2.46
C ALA A 94 9.44 13.41 1.64
N ALA A 95 9.46 12.65 0.56
CA ALA A 95 8.30 12.40 -0.30
C ALA A 95 8.32 10.97 -0.82
N ARG A 96 7.15 10.45 -1.16
CA ARG A 96 7.01 9.14 -1.78
C ARG A 96 5.86 9.15 -2.77
N SER A 97 6.06 8.45 -3.89
CA SER A 97 5.02 8.12 -4.85
C SER A 97 4.71 6.63 -4.80
N TYR A 98 3.43 6.30 -4.99
CA TYR A 98 3.00 4.95 -5.30
C TYR A 98 2.27 4.95 -6.64
N LYS A 99 2.51 3.93 -7.45
CA LYS A 99 1.83 3.72 -8.72
C LYS A 99 1.24 2.32 -8.77
N LYS A 100 -0.05 2.23 -9.01
CA LYS A 100 -0.71 0.94 -9.25
C LYS A 100 -0.30 0.43 -10.64
N VAL A 101 0.32 -0.74 -10.68
CA VAL A 101 0.72 -1.43 -11.92
C VAL A 101 -0.40 -2.37 -12.36
N ASP A 102 -0.93 -3.15 -11.42
CA ASP A 102 -2.08 -4.04 -11.59
C ASP A 102 -2.81 -4.21 -10.23
N ASP A 103 -3.79 -5.09 -10.16
CA ASP A 103 -4.61 -5.27 -8.96
C ASP A 103 -3.85 -5.81 -7.74
N ARG A 104 -2.64 -6.34 -7.93
CA ARG A 104 -1.80 -6.91 -6.87
C ARG A 104 -0.43 -6.24 -6.75
N THR A 105 -0.10 -5.30 -7.62
CA THR A 105 1.24 -4.73 -7.69
C THR A 105 1.21 -3.22 -7.59
N LEU A 106 1.97 -2.69 -6.62
CA LEU A 106 2.31 -1.28 -6.50
C LEU A 106 3.81 -1.09 -6.73
N GLU A 107 4.20 -0.09 -7.47
CA GLU A 107 5.56 0.44 -7.48
C GLU A 107 5.64 1.68 -6.61
N PHE A 108 6.78 1.90 -5.97
CA PHE A 108 7.01 3.10 -5.18
C PHE A 108 8.41 3.66 -5.38
N THR A 109 8.49 4.98 -5.22
CA THR A 109 9.76 5.72 -5.19
C THR A 109 9.71 6.71 -4.04
N ALA A 110 10.67 6.63 -3.13
CA ALA A 110 10.88 7.63 -2.10
C ALA A 110 12.00 8.59 -2.53
N LYS A 111 11.86 9.86 -2.15
CA LYS A 111 12.75 10.92 -2.61
C LYS A 111 13.12 11.87 -1.46
N LYS A 112 14.31 12.47 -1.59
CA LYS A 112 14.75 13.62 -0.79
C LYS A 112 15.43 14.62 -1.70
N GLY A 113 14.99 15.89 -1.64
CA GLY A 113 15.54 16.92 -2.51
C GLY A 113 15.43 16.60 -4.02
N GLY A 114 14.34 15.94 -4.45
CA GLY A 114 14.11 15.53 -5.84
C GLY A 114 14.88 14.29 -6.30
N LYS A 115 15.76 13.73 -5.47
CA LYS A 115 16.52 12.50 -5.78
C LYS A 115 15.86 11.28 -5.17
N ALA A 116 15.77 10.18 -5.95
CA ALA A 116 15.29 8.90 -5.43
C ALA A 116 16.27 8.36 -4.39
N THR A 117 15.75 8.02 -3.21
CA THR A 117 16.49 7.41 -2.10
C THR A 117 16.18 5.94 -1.96
N VAL A 118 14.93 5.55 -2.22
CA VAL A 118 14.47 4.17 -2.22
C VAL A 118 13.51 3.96 -3.39
N THR A 119 13.67 2.87 -4.08
CA THR A 119 12.70 2.39 -5.08
C THR A 119 12.27 0.98 -4.73
N GLY A 120 11.07 0.59 -5.11
CA GLY A 120 10.64 -0.77 -4.83
C GLY A 120 9.28 -1.12 -5.40
N ARG A 121 8.87 -2.33 -5.07
CA ARG A 121 7.61 -2.92 -5.54
C ARG A 121 6.96 -3.71 -4.41
N VAL A 122 5.66 -3.59 -4.29
CA VAL A 122 4.81 -4.37 -3.38
C VAL A 122 3.97 -5.31 -4.24
N VAL A 123 4.05 -6.61 -3.99
CA VAL A 123 3.26 -7.63 -4.70
C VAL A 123 2.45 -8.43 -3.71
N LEU A 124 1.12 -8.38 -3.83
CA LEU A 124 0.20 -9.20 -3.04
C LEU A 124 0.17 -10.64 -3.56
N SER A 125 0.08 -11.60 -2.63
CA SER A 125 -0.22 -12.98 -2.97
C SER A 125 -1.63 -13.10 -3.58
N ALA A 126 -1.88 -14.19 -4.31
CA ALA A 126 -3.17 -14.42 -4.97
C ALA A 126 -4.34 -14.48 -3.98
N ASP A 127 -4.12 -15.00 -2.76
CA ASP A 127 -5.11 -15.09 -1.68
C ASP A 127 -5.23 -13.80 -0.85
N GLY A 128 -4.39 -12.79 -1.11
CA GLY A 128 -4.38 -11.52 -0.37
C GLY A 128 -3.89 -11.61 1.08
N LYS A 129 -3.37 -12.74 1.52
CA LYS A 129 -2.96 -12.98 2.93
C LYS A 129 -1.50 -12.65 3.20
N SER A 130 -0.69 -12.54 2.16
CA SER A 130 0.70 -12.13 2.27
C SER A 130 1.07 -11.16 1.15
N ARG A 131 2.18 -10.48 1.34
CA ARG A 131 2.77 -9.63 0.30
C ARG A 131 4.28 -9.65 0.40
N THR A 132 4.94 -9.45 -0.73
CA THR A 132 6.39 -9.30 -0.83
C THR A 132 6.73 -7.89 -1.25
N VAL A 133 7.59 -7.24 -0.50
CA VAL A 133 8.14 -5.92 -0.80
C VAL A 133 9.61 -6.09 -1.17
N THR A 134 9.94 -5.83 -2.41
CA THR A 134 11.33 -5.70 -2.85
C THR A 134 11.71 -4.23 -2.89
N SER A 135 12.88 -3.89 -2.39
CA SER A 135 13.35 -2.51 -2.38
C SER A 135 14.85 -2.41 -2.65
N SER A 136 15.22 -1.29 -3.24
CA SER A 136 16.61 -0.89 -3.46
C SER A 136 16.77 0.53 -2.92
N ALA A 137 17.71 0.71 -1.99
CA ALA A 137 18.09 1.98 -1.41
C ALA A 137 19.55 2.28 -1.75
N THR A 138 19.93 3.56 -1.66
CA THR A 138 21.34 3.98 -1.76
C THR A 138 21.72 4.64 -0.45
N ASP A 139 22.79 4.13 0.20
CA ASP A 139 23.30 4.70 1.43
C ASP A 139 24.08 6.01 1.17
N ALA A 140 24.49 6.67 2.26
CA ALA A 140 25.24 7.94 2.19
C ALA A 140 26.59 7.81 1.46
N LYS A 141 27.14 6.59 1.31
CA LYS A 141 28.38 6.27 0.61
C LYS A 141 28.15 5.90 -0.87
N GLY A 142 26.89 5.94 -1.35
CA GLY A 142 26.52 5.53 -2.70
C GLY A 142 26.38 4.01 -2.88
N LYS A 143 26.45 3.22 -1.81
CA LYS A 143 26.30 1.76 -1.87
C LYS A 143 24.81 1.41 -1.99
N LYS A 144 24.53 0.51 -2.92
CA LYS A 144 23.18 -0.07 -3.12
C LYS A 144 22.88 -1.09 -2.03
N ILE A 145 21.72 -0.95 -1.38
CA ILE A 145 21.20 -1.88 -0.38
C ILE A 145 19.89 -2.46 -0.93
N GLU A 146 19.83 -3.76 -1.09
CA GLU A 146 18.64 -4.47 -1.56
C GLU A 146 18.00 -5.25 -0.42
N SER A 147 16.69 -5.26 -0.39
CA SER A 147 15.89 -5.99 0.60
C SER A 147 14.70 -6.66 -0.05
N THR A 148 14.36 -7.83 0.48
CA THR A 148 13.10 -8.52 0.21
C THR A 148 12.42 -8.78 1.54
N ALA A 149 11.28 -8.15 1.76
CA ALA A 149 10.50 -8.27 2.98
C ALA A 149 9.16 -8.95 2.66
N VAL A 150 8.85 -10.00 3.38
CA VAL A 150 7.57 -10.70 3.30
C VAL A 150 6.73 -10.32 4.51
N TYR A 151 5.49 -9.98 4.29
CA TYR A 151 4.52 -9.59 5.32
C TYR A 151 3.32 -10.51 5.28
N ASP A 152 2.83 -10.86 6.45
CA ASP A 152 1.57 -11.57 6.62
C ASP A 152 0.48 -10.60 7.08
N LYS A 153 -0.71 -10.73 6.50
CA LYS A 153 -1.89 -9.91 6.86
C LYS A 153 -2.45 -10.37 8.20
N GLN A 154 -2.80 -9.39 9.03
CA GLN A 154 -3.40 -9.64 10.35
C GLN A 154 -4.92 -9.60 10.29
#